data_64a3c661d850a32cbba2e9b0c0eacd52
#
_entry.id   64a3c661d850a32cbba2e9b0c0eacd52
#
_cell.length_a   1.000
_cell.length_b   1.000
_cell.length_c   1.000
_cell.angle_alpha   90.00
_cell.angle_beta   90.00
_cell.angle_gamma   90.00
#
_symmetry.space_group_name_H-M   'P 1'
#
loop_
_entity.id
_entity.type
_entity.pdbx_description
1 polymer ?
#
loop_
_entity_poly.entity_id
_entity_poly.type
_entity_poly.pdbx_seq_one_letter_code
_entity_poly.pdbx_strand_id
1 'polypeptide(L)'
;MKKLLTTLALSACFGMVQAQNPMILRQPAINPDGSKIAFSFQGDIWTVSSQGGKANRLTIHEAYESNPVFSPDGKQIAFNGQRFGENDLFSIPTDGGASQRMTFHSVADNLASWHSNGQLFFTTNREFKQIERPQEIYCISAKGGTEKRVLDALGYEPSLSPDGKLMAFVRGDINPVAREAYDGSSNREIW
;
A
#
# COMPACT_ATOMS: atom_id res chain seq x y z
N MET A 1 37.57 -56.86 44.15
CA MET A 1 36.30 -56.56 43.44
C MET A 1 36.19 -55.07 43.30
N LYS A 2 36.53 -54.53 42.13
CA LYS A 2 36.41 -53.07 41.83
C LYS A 2 35.12 -52.85 41.05
N LYS A 3 34.20 -52.10 41.64
CA LYS A 3 32.97 -51.71 40.98
C LYS A 3 33.23 -50.48 40.04
N LEU A 4 33.04 -50.67 38.77
CA LEU A 4 33.15 -49.63 37.75
C LEU A 4 31.78 -48.91 37.72
N LEU A 5 31.76 -47.66 38.16
CA LEU A 5 30.58 -46.77 37.95
C LEU A 5 30.70 -46.14 36.57
N THR A 6 29.80 -46.52 35.67
CA THR A 6 29.65 -45.89 34.36
C THR A 6 28.66 -44.76 34.49
N THR A 7 29.15 -43.53 34.47
CA THR A 7 28.30 -42.31 34.45
C THR A 7 27.88 -42.04 33.02
N LEU A 8 26.59 -42.23 32.75
CA LEU A 8 25.96 -41.90 31.46
C LEU A 8 25.67 -40.40 31.43
N ALA A 9 26.47 -39.63 30.68
CA ALA A 9 26.21 -38.21 30.44
C ALA A 9 25.15 -38.09 29.39
N LEU A 10 23.92 -37.71 29.81
CA LEU A 10 22.82 -37.38 28.92
C LEU A 10 23.01 -35.93 28.40
N SER A 11 23.58 -35.80 27.21
CA SER A 11 23.73 -34.51 26.55
C SER A 11 22.36 -34.10 25.96
N ALA A 12 21.62 -33.24 26.67
CA ALA A 12 20.41 -32.64 26.17
C ALA A 12 20.76 -31.53 25.15
N CYS A 13 20.71 -31.84 23.88
CA CYS A 13 20.72 -30.84 22.83
C CYS A 13 19.42 -30.01 22.90
N PHE A 14 19.45 -28.91 23.62
CA PHE A 14 18.42 -27.86 23.48
C PHE A 14 18.63 -27.20 22.14
N GLY A 15 17.91 -27.67 21.11
CA GLY A 15 17.75 -26.93 19.87
C GLY A 15 17.02 -25.63 20.20
N MET A 16 17.73 -24.50 20.17
CA MET A 16 17.10 -23.19 20.18
C MET A 16 16.25 -23.07 18.91
N VAL A 17 14.96 -23.30 19.03
CA VAL A 17 14.00 -22.87 18.01
C VAL A 17 13.99 -21.34 18.07
N GLN A 18 14.78 -20.69 17.22
CA GLN A 18 14.62 -19.26 16.97
C GLN A 18 13.24 -19.07 16.37
N ALA A 19 12.34 -18.51 17.16
CA ALA A 19 11.07 -17.98 16.64
C ALA A 19 11.44 -16.89 15.62
N GLN A 20 11.36 -17.21 14.35
CA GLN A 20 11.44 -16.20 13.31
C GLN A 20 10.20 -15.34 13.47
N ASN A 21 10.38 -14.08 13.85
CA ASN A 21 9.29 -13.11 13.79
C ASN A 21 8.72 -13.14 12.36
N PRO A 22 7.44 -13.44 12.17
CA PRO A 22 6.87 -13.49 10.84
C PRO A 22 7.07 -12.12 10.17
N MET A 23 7.79 -12.10 9.06
CA MET A 23 7.95 -10.91 8.25
C MET A 23 6.60 -10.61 7.60
N ILE A 24 5.88 -9.62 8.12
CA ILE A 24 4.59 -9.20 7.55
C ILE A 24 4.88 -8.21 6.43
N LEU A 25 4.91 -8.71 5.21
CA LEU A 25 4.94 -7.90 3.99
C LEU A 25 3.51 -7.45 3.68
N ARG A 26 3.34 -6.21 3.27
CA ARG A 26 2.02 -5.62 3.00
C ARG A 26 1.98 -4.96 1.62
N GLN A 27 0.79 -4.94 1.03
CA GLN A 27 0.45 -4.16 -0.17
C GLN A 27 1.45 -4.40 -1.33
N PRO A 28 1.59 -5.64 -1.80
CA PRO A 28 2.48 -5.92 -2.92
C PRO A 28 1.94 -5.31 -4.21
N ALA A 29 2.83 -4.74 -5.00
CA ALA A 29 2.55 -4.27 -6.35
C ALA A 29 3.61 -4.85 -7.30
N ILE A 30 3.18 -5.26 -8.49
CA ILE A 30 4.08 -5.74 -9.54
C ILE A 30 4.26 -4.65 -10.61
N ASN A 31 5.47 -4.50 -11.12
CA ASN A 31 5.70 -3.56 -12.21
C ASN A 31 5.11 -4.08 -13.54
N PRO A 32 4.85 -3.22 -14.53
CA PRO A 32 4.14 -3.59 -15.74
C PRO A 32 4.78 -4.71 -16.56
N ASP A 33 6.10 -4.87 -16.52
CA ASP A 33 6.82 -5.94 -17.22
C ASP A 33 6.93 -7.25 -16.41
N GLY A 34 6.42 -7.25 -15.17
CA GLY A 34 6.43 -8.43 -14.29
C GLY A 34 7.78 -8.77 -13.67
N SER A 35 8.82 -7.96 -13.85
CA SER A 35 10.18 -8.27 -13.39
C SER A 35 10.47 -7.89 -11.93
N LYS A 36 9.71 -6.94 -11.35
CA LYS A 36 9.97 -6.36 -10.04
C LYS A 36 8.69 -6.27 -9.20
N ILE A 37 8.80 -6.53 -7.92
CA ILE A 37 7.72 -6.38 -6.94
C ILE A 37 8.11 -5.30 -5.94
N ALA A 38 7.22 -4.34 -5.70
CA ALA A 38 7.30 -3.38 -4.61
C ALA A 38 6.35 -3.80 -3.48
N PHE A 39 6.70 -3.51 -2.25
CA PHE A 39 5.87 -3.82 -1.07
C PHE A 39 6.24 -2.92 0.11
N SER A 40 5.33 -2.83 1.08
CA SER A 40 5.59 -2.13 2.34
C SER A 40 6.12 -3.10 3.39
N PHE A 41 7.21 -2.74 4.04
CA PHE A 41 7.78 -3.50 5.15
C PHE A 41 8.44 -2.57 6.16
N GLN A 42 8.08 -2.72 7.44
CA GLN A 42 8.61 -1.91 8.56
C GLN A 42 8.51 -0.39 8.36
N GLY A 43 7.47 0.07 7.69
CA GLY A 43 7.23 1.50 7.48
C GLY A 43 7.93 2.11 6.27
N ASP A 44 8.62 1.31 5.47
CA ASP A 44 9.26 1.75 4.23
C ASP A 44 8.77 0.99 3.01
N ILE A 45 9.08 1.52 1.83
CA ILE A 45 8.88 0.87 0.54
C ILE A 45 10.15 0.08 0.18
N TRP A 46 9.93 -1.17 -0.19
CA TRP A 46 10.97 -2.12 -0.61
C TRP A 46 10.70 -2.63 -2.00
N THR A 47 11.72 -3.06 -2.69
CA THR A 47 11.62 -3.72 -3.99
C THR A 47 12.41 -5.02 -4.02
N VAL A 48 11.93 -5.99 -4.79
CA VAL A 48 12.60 -7.27 -5.02
C VAL A 48 12.34 -7.73 -6.45
N SER A 49 13.24 -8.52 -7.03
CA SER A 49 12.98 -9.19 -8.30
C SER A 49 11.82 -10.19 -8.16
N SER A 50 10.96 -10.31 -9.16
CA SER A 50 9.90 -11.32 -9.21
C SER A 50 10.45 -12.75 -9.22
N GLN A 51 11.72 -12.96 -9.57
CA GLN A 51 12.43 -14.24 -9.48
C GLN A 51 12.96 -14.53 -8.07
N GLY A 52 12.70 -13.62 -7.11
CA GLY A 52 13.22 -13.73 -5.75
C GLY A 52 14.62 -13.12 -5.60
N GLY A 53 15.25 -13.40 -4.46
CA GLY A 53 16.57 -12.87 -4.12
C GLY A 53 16.53 -11.80 -3.02
N LYS A 54 17.54 -10.94 -2.99
CA LYS A 54 17.67 -9.90 -1.98
C LYS A 54 16.71 -8.75 -2.26
N ALA A 55 15.90 -8.40 -1.26
CA ALA A 55 15.08 -7.19 -1.30
C ALA A 55 15.94 -5.94 -1.04
N ASN A 56 15.63 -4.86 -1.73
CA ASN A 56 16.27 -3.55 -1.56
C ASN A 56 15.30 -2.59 -0.92
N ARG A 57 15.74 -1.92 0.16
CA ARG A 57 14.99 -0.84 0.78
C ARG A 57 15.07 0.38 -0.13
N LEU A 58 13.93 0.81 -0.66
CA LEU A 58 13.86 1.90 -1.62
C LEU A 58 13.75 3.26 -0.92
N THR A 59 12.98 3.34 0.16
CA THR A 59 12.82 4.55 0.96
C THR A 59 13.42 4.36 2.34
N ILE A 60 13.88 5.47 2.96
CA ILE A 60 14.43 5.49 4.33
C ILE A 60 13.92 6.76 4.98
N HIS A 61 12.84 6.64 5.77
CA HIS A 61 12.24 7.75 6.48
C HIS A 61 11.68 7.29 7.84
N GLU A 62 11.59 8.21 8.82
CA GLU A 62 11.03 7.90 10.15
C GLU A 62 9.50 7.71 10.10
N ALA A 63 8.83 8.39 9.17
CA ALA A 63 7.40 8.28 8.99
C ALA A 63 7.01 6.98 8.28
N TYR A 64 5.78 6.53 8.55
CA TYR A 64 5.23 5.33 7.92
C TYR A 64 4.93 5.57 6.44
N GLU A 65 5.40 4.67 5.59
CA GLU A 65 5.20 4.66 4.15
C GLU A 65 4.56 3.35 3.72
N SER A 66 3.60 3.43 2.79
CA SER A 66 2.77 2.30 2.43
C SER A 66 2.16 2.41 1.04
N ASN A 67 1.50 1.34 0.61
CA ASN A 67 0.70 1.29 -0.61
C ASN A 67 1.45 1.69 -1.88
N PRO A 68 2.57 1.01 -2.22
CA PRO A 68 3.31 1.31 -3.44
C PRO A 68 2.50 0.94 -4.69
N VAL A 69 2.55 1.81 -5.71
CA VAL A 69 1.94 1.62 -7.02
C VAL A 69 2.96 1.99 -8.10
N PHE A 70 3.25 1.09 -9.03
CA PHE A 70 4.15 1.40 -10.14
C PHE A 70 3.50 2.33 -11.15
N SER A 71 4.31 3.21 -11.75
CA SER A 71 3.93 3.94 -12.95
C SER A 71 3.72 2.97 -14.12
N PRO A 72 2.88 3.33 -15.11
CA PRO A 72 2.61 2.49 -16.27
C PRO A 72 3.86 2.13 -17.10
N ASP A 73 4.91 2.94 -17.04
CA ASP A 73 6.20 2.68 -17.68
C ASP A 73 7.21 1.96 -16.78
N GLY A 74 6.82 1.64 -15.52
CA GLY A 74 7.65 0.96 -14.53
C GLY A 74 8.82 1.75 -13.98
N LYS A 75 8.98 3.04 -14.33
CA LYS A 75 10.16 3.84 -13.94
C LYS A 75 10.01 4.54 -12.60
N GLN A 76 8.79 4.66 -12.09
CA GLN A 76 8.49 5.31 -10.83
C GLN A 76 7.57 4.45 -9.97
N ILE A 77 7.61 4.69 -8.66
CA ILE A 77 6.68 4.13 -7.68
C ILE A 77 6.06 5.30 -6.96
N ALA A 78 4.72 5.38 -6.98
CA ALA A 78 3.96 6.24 -6.10
C ALA A 78 3.63 5.48 -4.81
N PHE A 79 3.52 6.20 -3.70
CA PHE A 79 3.21 5.60 -2.40
C PHE A 79 2.59 6.62 -1.45
N ASN A 80 1.96 6.14 -0.38
CA ASN A 80 1.51 6.97 0.71
C ASN A 80 2.62 7.17 1.73
N GLY A 81 2.78 8.39 2.23
CA GLY A 81 3.74 8.71 3.29
C GLY A 81 3.16 9.68 4.31
N GLN A 82 3.38 9.40 5.61
CA GLN A 82 2.92 10.23 6.72
C GLN A 82 3.97 11.23 7.19
N ARG A 83 4.78 11.74 6.27
CA ARG A 83 5.93 12.61 6.59
C ARG A 83 5.54 13.98 7.14
N PHE A 84 4.28 14.39 6.94
CA PHE A 84 3.77 15.70 7.36
C PHE A 84 2.48 15.58 8.20
N GLY A 85 2.27 14.45 8.85
CA GLY A 85 1.15 14.15 9.74
C GLY A 85 0.23 13.10 9.15
N GLU A 86 -0.62 13.47 8.20
CA GLU A 86 -1.52 12.55 7.50
C GLU A 86 -0.87 11.96 6.24
N ASN A 87 -1.55 11.01 5.60
CA ASN A 87 -1.08 10.45 4.34
C ASN A 87 -1.08 11.51 3.23
N ASP A 88 0.07 11.69 2.62
CA ASP A 88 0.23 12.37 1.34
C ASP A 88 0.70 11.39 0.26
N LEU A 89 0.51 11.75 -1.00
CA LEU A 89 1.08 11.03 -2.11
C LEU A 89 2.53 11.48 -2.35
N PHE A 90 3.40 10.50 -2.51
CA PHE A 90 4.80 10.67 -2.91
C PHE A 90 5.10 9.85 -4.16
N SER A 91 6.13 10.22 -4.89
CA SER A 91 6.72 9.40 -5.94
C SER A 91 8.24 9.31 -5.79
N ILE A 92 8.82 8.20 -6.24
CA ILE A 92 10.26 7.94 -6.22
C ILE A 92 10.65 7.14 -7.47
N PRO A 93 11.83 7.36 -8.07
CA PRO A 93 12.32 6.49 -9.14
C PRO A 93 12.45 5.04 -8.66
N THR A 94 12.09 4.08 -9.50
CA THR A 94 12.13 2.65 -9.18
C THR A 94 13.54 2.14 -8.80
N ASP A 95 14.57 2.80 -9.29
CA ASP A 95 15.98 2.49 -8.99
C ASP A 95 16.54 3.30 -7.81
N GLY A 96 15.68 4.03 -7.11
CA GLY A 96 16.06 4.87 -5.97
C GLY A 96 16.34 6.33 -6.34
N GLY A 97 16.55 7.15 -5.32
CA GLY A 97 16.77 8.58 -5.45
C GLY A 97 15.93 9.41 -4.49
N ALA A 98 15.75 10.69 -4.79
CA ALA A 98 14.92 11.57 -3.98
C ALA A 98 13.44 11.34 -4.27
N SER A 99 12.65 11.20 -3.20
CA SER A 99 11.19 11.17 -3.31
C SER A 99 10.63 12.58 -3.46
N GLN A 100 9.58 12.73 -4.26
CA GLN A 100 8.87 13.97 -4.47
C GLN A 100 7.48 13.87 -3.82
N ARG A 101 7.10 14.87 -3.00
CA ARG A 101 5.74 15.02 -2.49
C ARG A 101 4.83 15.53 -3.60
N MET A 102 3.65 14.91 -3.76
CA MET A 102 2.70 15.18 -4.84
C MET A 102 1.47 15.95 -4.33
N THR A 103 0.97 15.61 -3.13
CA THR A 103 -0.17 16.28 -2.50
C THR A 103 0.23 16.97 -1.21
N PHE A 104 -0.54 18.03 -0.81
CA PHE A 104 -0.15 18.94 0.26
C PHE A 104 -1.32 19.31 1.19
N HIS A 105 -2.41 18.56 1.14
CA HIS A 105 -3.58 18.86 1.97
C HIS A 105 -3.39 18.37 3.40
N SER A 106 -4.10 19.01 4.37
CA SER A 106 -4.05 18.62 5.79
C SER A 106 -4.87 17.37 6.14
N VAL A 107 -5.65 16.85 5.20
CA VAL A 107 -6.43 15.63 5.35
C VAL A 107 -5.77 14.52 4.53
N ALA A 108 -5.87 13.28 5.01
CA ALA A 108 -5.26 12.14 4.37
C ALA A 108 -5.70 11.94 2.91
N ASP A 109 -4.71 11.75 2.04
CA ASP A 109 -4.88 11.35 0.65
C ASP A 109 -4.41 9.90 0.51
N ASN A 110 -5.32 8.99 0.16
CA ASN A 110 -5.03 7.57 0.07
C ASN A 110 -4.90 7.15 -1.39
N LEU A 111 -3.69 6.85 -1.81
CA LEU A 111 -3.38 6.42 -3.18
C LEU A 111 -4.16 5.15 -3.53
N ALA A 112 -4.77 5.11 -4.72
CA ALA A 112 -5.48 3.95 -5.23
C ALA A 112 -4.81 3.36 -6.48
N SER A 113 -4.55 4.19 -7.49
CA SER A 113 -4.02 3.68 -8.76
C SER A 113 -3.22 4.74 -9.53
N TRP A 114 -2.39 4.27 -10.46
CA TRP A 114 -1.68 5.10 -11.43
C TRP A 114 -2.10 4.66 -12.84
N HIS A 115 -2.78 5.53 -13.56
CA HIS A 115 -3.30 5.21 -14.87
C HIS A 115 -2.34 5.59 -16.01
N SER A 116 -2.50 4.92 -17.16
CA SER A 116 -1.66 5.11 -18.35
C SER A 116 -1.70 6.52 -18.95
N ASN A 117 -2.75 7.30 -18.65
CA ASN A 117 -2.82 8.72 -19.03
C ASN A 117 -1.92 9.63 -18.17
N GLY A 118 -1.15 9.09 -17.23
CA GLY A 118 -0.25 9.84 -16.37
C GLY A 118 -0.92 10.47 -15.14
N GLN A 119 -2.12 10.03 -14.77
CA GLN A 119 -2.82 10.48 -13.56
C GLN A 119 -2.73 9.46 -12.43
N LEU A 120 -2.51 9.97 -11.23
CA LEU A 120 -2.66 9.25 -9.97
C LEU A 120 -4.07 9.48 -9.45
N PHE A 121 -4.76 8.40 -9.10
CA PHE A 121 -6.08 8.44 -8.48
C PHE A 121 -5.94 8.13 -7.00
N PHE A 122 -6.67 8.86 -6.19
CA PHE A 122 -6.64 8.73 -4.73
C PHE A 122 -8.00 9.08 -4.12
N THR A 123 -8.20 8.68 -2.87
CA THR A 123 -9.39 9.00 -2.09
C THR A 123 -9.04 9.87 -0.90
N THR A 124 -9.96 10.75 -0.53
CA THR A 124 -9.76 11.74 0.53
C THR A 124 -11.10 12.14 1.16
N ASN A 125 -11.09 12.85 2.28
CA ASN A 125 -12.28 13.39 2.96
C ASN A 125 -12.16 14.91 3.08
N ARG A 126 -11.84 15.61 2.00
CA ARG A 126 -11.55 17.05 2.02
C ARG A 126 -12.79 17.92 2.19
N GLU A 127 -13.86 17.60 1.47
CA GLU A 127 -15.07 18.41 1.40
C GLU A 127 -16.19 17.85 2.28
N PHE A 128 -16.37 16.54 2.29
CA PHE A 128 -17.46 15.89 2.99
C PHE A 128 -16.99 15.14 4.24
N LYS A 129 -17.05 15.80 5.39
CA LYS A 129 -16.87 15.17 6.70
C LYS A 129 -18.19 14.55 7.18
N GLN A 130 -18.70 13.56 6.46
CA GLN A 130 -19.95 12.91 6.82
C GLN A 130 -19.76 11.84 7.91
N ILE A 131 -20.83 11.57 8.64
CA ILE A 131 -20.87 10.56 9.70
C ILE A 131 -20.61 9.14 9.12
N GLU A 132 -21.01 8.91 7.87
CA GLU A 132 -20.89 7.62 7.17
C GLU A 132 -19.53 7.36 6.52
N ARG A 133 -18.60 8.30 6.58
CA ARG A 133 -17.20 8.22 6.10
C ARG A 133 -16.97 7.80 4.64
N PRO A 134 -17.88 7.97 3.69
CA PRO A 134 -17.50 7.77 2.29
C PRO A 134 -16.46 8.80 1.87
N GLN A 135 -15.56 8.43 0.96
CA GLN A 135 -14.47 9.28 0.50
C GLN A 135 -14.76 9.86 -0.88
N GLU A 136 -14.25 11.05 -1.13
CA GLU A 136 -14.22 11.64 -2.46
C GLU A 136 -13.09 11.02 -3.28
N ILE A 137 -13.32 10.90 -4.60
CA ILE A 137 -12.33 10.42 -5.56
C ILE A 137 -11.71 11.61 -6.28
N TYR A 138 -10.39 11.73 -6.12
CA TYR A 138 -9.58 12.78 -6.75
C TYR A 138 -8.52 12.18 -7.68
N CYS A 139 -8.01 13.02 -8.56
CA CYS A 139 -6.81 12.72 -9.33
C CYS A 139 -5.82 13.90 -9.33
N ILE A 140 -4.55 13.57 -9.53
CA ILE A 140 -3.46 14.52 -9.76
C ILE A 140 -2.56 14.01 -10.90
N SER A 141 -2.01 14.92 -11.69
CA SER A 141 -1.01 14.56 -12.67
C SER A 141 0.27 14.06 -11.98
N ALA A 142 0.87 12.99 -12.49
CA ALA A 142 2.16 12.49 -12.02
C ALA A 142 3.31 13.52 -12.17
N LYS A 143 3.09 14.58 -12.93
CA LYS A 143 4.01 15.74 -13.04
C LYS A 143 3.77 16.78 -11.96
N GLY A 144 2.80 16.56 -11.08
CA GLY A 144 2.32 17.54 -10.10
C GLY A 144 1.25 18.48 -10.67
N GLY A 145 0.89 19.47 -9.88
CA GLY A 145 -0.14 20.45 -10.23
C GLY A 145 -1.32 20.42 -9.28
N THR A 146 -2.48 20.89 -9.74
CA THR A 146 -3.69 20.97 -8.91
C THR A 146 -4.45 19.66 -8.95
N GLU A 147 -4.82 19.17 -7.78
CA GLU A 147 -5.72 18.02 -7.64
C GLU A 147 -7.12 18.36 -8.12
N LYS A 148 -7.79 17.38 -8.72
CA LYS A 148 -9.13 17.53 -9.25
C LYS A 148 -10.04 16.45 -8.72
N ARG A 149 -11.22 16.82 -8.24
CA ARG A 149 -12.28 15.86 -7.96
C ARG A 149 -12.77 15.26 -9.28
N VAL A 150 -12.90 13.93 -9.32
CA VAL A 150 -13.18 13.21 -10.57
C VAL A 150 -14.66 13.07 -10.83
N LEU A 151 -15.45 12.82 -9.78
CA LEU A 151 -16.91 12.63 -9.89
C LEU A 151 -17.59 13.01 -8.56
N ASP A 152 -18.92 13.22 -8.65
CA ASP A 152 -19.72 13.58 -7.47
C ASP A 152 -20.10 12.39 -6.58
N ALA A 153 -19.91 11.17 -7.04
CA ALA A 153 -20.10 9.98 -6.22
C ALA A 153 -18.97 9.85 -5.19
N LEU A 154 -19.32 9.28 -4.04
CA LEU A 154 -18.38 8.95 -2.97
C LEU A 154 -18.07 7.46 -3.02
N GLY A 155 -16.80 7.09 -2.82
CA GLY A 155 -16.38 5.69 -2.87
C GLY A 155 -14.90 5.49 -2.57
N TYR A 156 -14.45 4.24 -2.74
CA TYR A 156 -13.09 3.78 -2.40
C TYR A 156 -12.48 3.03 -3.58
N GLU A 157 -11.17 2.92 -3.58
CA GLU A 157 -10.40 2.07 -4.49
C GLU A 157 -10.73 2.29 -5.98
N PRO A 158 -10.71 3.54 -6.48
CA PRO A 158 -11.02 3.80 -7.87
C PRO A 158 -9.99 3.16 -8.80
N SER A 159 -10.48 2.52 -9.85
CA SER A 159 -9.68 1.93 -10.92
C SER A 159 -10.27 2.30 -12.28
N LEU A 160 -9.46 2.86 -13.16
CA LEU A 160 -9.87 3.17 -14.52
C LEU A 160 -9.67 1.98 -15.46
N SER A 161 -10.56 1.86 -16.45
CA SER A 161 -10.35 0.97 -17.58
C SER A 161 -9.10 1.40 -18.39
N PRO A 162 -8.42 0.50 -19.08
CA PRO A 162 -7.21 0.82 -19.84
C PRO A 162 -7.37 1.96 -20.85
N ASP A 163 -8.58 2.13 -21.42
CA ASP A 163 -8.93 3.21 -22.34
C ASP A 163 -9.37 4.51 -21.64
N GLY A 164 -9.44 4.51 -20.29
CA GLY A 164 -9.82 5.66 -19.48
C GLY A 164 -11.28 6.10 -19.54
N LYS A 165 -12.18 5.29 -20.15
CA LYS A 165 -13.59 5.66 -20.33
C LYS A 165 -14.49 5.23 -19.20
N LEU A 166 -14.12 4.19 -18.48
CA LEU A 166 -14.89 3.64 -17.37
C LEU A 166 -14.06 3.71 -16.09
N MET A 167 -14.73 3.96 -14.98
CA MET A 167 -14.15 3.88 -13.65
C MET A 167 -14.97 2.90 -12.83
N ALA A 168 -14.31 1.90 -12.27
CA ALA A 168 -14.89 1.05 -11.23
C ALA A 168 -14.43 1.56 -9.86
N PHE A 169 -15.32 1.59 -8.89
CA PHE A 169 -15.01 1.96 -7.51
C PHE A 169 -15.96 1.25 -6.54
N VAL A 170 -15.54 1.10 -5.30
CA VAL A 170 -16.37 0.51 -4.24
C VAL A 170 -17.18 1.60 -3.58
N ARG A 171 -18.50 1.42 -3.52
CA ARG A 171 -19.43 2.26 -2.77
C ARG A 171 -19.88 1.53 -1.49
N GLY A 172 -20.15 2.27 -0.41
CA GLY A 172 -20.54 1.73 0.89
C GLY A 172 -19.46 1.87 1.96
N ASP A 173 -19.72 1.40 3.18
CA ASP A 173 -18.78 1.56 4.29
C ASP A 173 -17.64 0.53 4.22
N ILE A 174 -16.44 0.97 4.62
CA ILE A 174 -15.25 0.11 4.77
C ILE A 174 -15.40 -0.92 5.90
N ASN A 175 -16.21 -0.63 6.92
CA ASN A 175 -16.36 -1.52 8.06
C ASN A 175 -17.16 -2.77 7.66
N PRO A 176 -16.55 -3.96 7.66
CA PRO A 176 -17.26 -5.21 7.39
C PRO A 176 -18.11 -5.58 8.61
N VAL A 177 -19.24 -4.93 8.79
CA VAL A 177 -20.28 -5.45 9.66
C VAL A 177 -20.99 -6.51 8.83
N ALA A 178 -20.54 -7.77 8.97
CA ALA A 178 -21.24 -8.92 8.41
C ALA A 178 -22.60 -9.04 9.08
N ARG A 179 -23.59 -8.34 8.53
CA ARG A 179 -25.02 -8.57 8.84
C ARG A 179 -25.62 -9.26 7.63
N GLU A 180 -25.98 -10.51 7.80
CA GLU A 180 -26.80 -11.22 6.82
C GLU A 180 -28.07 -10.40 6.54
N ALA A 181 -28.40 -10.21 5.27
CA ALA A 181 -29.61 -9.48 4.80
C ALA A 181 -29.68 -7.97 5.15
N TYR A 182 -28.56 -7.26 5.28
CA TYR A 182 -28.56 -5.81 5.42
C TYR A 182 -28.33 -5.13 4.07
N ASP A 183 -29.37 -4.48 3.55
CA ASP A 183 -29.34 -3.72 2.29
C ASP A 183 -29.21 -2.19 2.51
N GLY A 184 -28.58 -1.76 3.59
CA GLY A 184 -28.39 -0.35 3.91
C GLY A 184 -27.13 0.27 3.27
N SER A 185 -26.88 1.53 3.59
CA SER A 185 -25.76 2.35 3.07
C SER A 185 -24.35 1.79 3.36
N SER A 186 -24.25 0.83 4.29
CA SER A 186 -23.00 0.12 4.63
C SER A 186 -22.72 -1.10 3.75
N ASN A 187 -23.60 -1.44 2.80
CA ASN A 187 -23.39 -2.55 1.89
C ASN A 187 -22.38 -2.12 0.82
N ARG A 188 -21.33 -2.93 0.63
CA ARG A 188 -20.33 -2.67 -0.42
C ARG A 188 -20.83 -3.13 -1.76
N GLU A 189 -20.80 -2.24 -2.71
CA GLU A 189 -21.14 -2.50 -4.10
C GLU A 189 -20.03 -1.97 -5.01
N ILE A 190 -19.80 -2.65 -6.12
CA ILE A 190 -18.92 -2.18 -7.20
C ILE A 190 -19.78 -1.37 -8.17
N TRP A 191 -19.37 -0.16 -8.43
CA TRP A 191 -20.00 0.77 -9.36
C TRP A 191 -19.08 1.02 -10.53
#